data_6531383030127a7a1a7e031536302838
#
_entry.id   6531383030127a7a1a7e031536302838
#
_cell.length_a   1.000
_cell.length_b   1.000
_cell.length_c   1.000
_cell.angle_alpha   90.00
_cell.angle_beta   90.00
_cell.angle_gamma   90.00
#
_symmetry.space_group_name_H-M   'P 1'
#
loop_
_entity.id
_entity.type
_entity.pdbx_description
1 polymer ?
#
loop_
_entity_poly.entity_id
_entity_poly.type
_entity_poly.pdbx_seq_one_letter_code
_entity_poly.pdbx_strand_id
1 'polypeptide(L)'
;PVVNFVRQAAKDPDVLAIKQTLYRVSGNSPIIAALAQAAENGKQVSVLVELKARFDEENNIVWAKKLEKAGCHVIYGLVGLKTHSKITLVVRREETGIRRYVHLATGNYNDSTAKLYTDCGIFTCDERFGEDATAVFNMLSGYSEPKSWNKLIVAPIWMKDRFLSLIEREAENAKKGLPALIRAKMNSLCDPKIIAGLYYASSCGVQVELLVRGICCLKVGVPGISENIHVRSIVGEFLEHSRIFYFENGGNPEIYMGSADWMPRNLDRRVEIVFPVEDEKIKKELEHVLDLEFKDNVKAHILQPDGTYVKPDKRGKAQINSQMEFCI
;
A
#
# COMPACT_ATOMS: atom_id res chain seq x y z
N PRO A 1 -2.12 16.88 2.21
CA PRO A 1 -3.56 16.54 2.08
C PRO A 1 -4.10 15.88 3.34
N VAL A 2 -3.50 14.78 3.84
CA VAL A 2 -4.04 13.97 4.96
C VAL A 2 -4.16 14.76 6.26
N VAL A 3 -3.14 15.54 6.64
CA VAL A 3 -3.20 16.41 7.82
C VAL A 3 -4.38 17.38 7.74
N ASN A 4 -4.61 17.97 6.57
CA ASN A 4 -5.74 18.88 6.36
C ASN A 4 -7.08 18.15 6.45
N PHE A 5 -7.16 16.93 5.91
CA PHE A 5 -8.36 16.10 6.00
C PHE A 5 -8.74 15.83 7.47
N VAL A 6 -7.79 15.37 8.28
CA VAL A 6 -8.04 15.09 9.70
C VAL A 6 -8.32 16.37 10.48
N ARG A 7 -7.61 17.48 10.16
CA ARG A 7 -7.82 18.78 10.82
C ARG A 7 -9.19 19.39 10.50
N GLN A 8 -9.66 19.28 9.26
CA GLN A 8 -11.00 19.69 8.86
C GLN A 8 -12.06 18.85 9.57
N ALA A 9 -11.90 17.52 9.55
CA ALA A 9 -12.79 16.60 10.25
C ALA A 9 -12.87 16.89 11.77
N ALA A 10 -11.75 17.27 12.39
CA ALA A 10 -11.72 17.62 13.83
C ALA A 10 -12.56 18.86 14.16
N LYS A 11 -12.74 19.80 13.23
CA LYS A 11 -13.46 21.06 13.42
C LYS A 11 -14.91 21.03 12.92
N ASP A 12 -15.23 20.13 12.00
CA ASP A 12 -16.53 20.03 11.36
C ASP A 12 -17.59 19.53 12.36
N PRO A 13 -18.65 20.30 12.65
CA PRO A 13 -19.67 19.92 13.65
C PRO A 13 -20.45 18.67 13.25
N ASP A 14 -20.54 18.36 11.95
CA ASP A 14 -21.27 17.20 11.46
C ASP A 14 -20.45 15.91 11.48
N VAL A 15 -19.15 15.97 11.72
CA VAL A 15 -18.30 14.78 11.89
C VAL A 15 -18.58 14.17 13.26
N LEU A 16 -18.96 12.90 13.26
CA LEU A 16 -19.33 12.11 14.43
C LEU A 16 -18.15 11.31 14.99
N ALA A 17 -17.36 10.75 14.10
CA ALA A 17 -16.24 9.88 14.48
C ALA A 17 -15.06 10.00 13.53
N ILE A 18 -13.86 9.81 14.08
CA ILE A 18 -12.61 9.66 13.33
C ILE A 18 -11.91 8.40 13.83
N LYS A 19 -11.53 7.52 12.91
CA LYS A 19 -10.74 6.33 13.23
C LYS A 19 -9.48 6.30 12.36
N GLN A 20 -8.32 6.06 12.97
CA GLN A 20 -7.04 6.09 12.25
C GLN A 20 -6.05 5.08 12.80
N THR A 21 -5.25 4.48 11.89
CA THR A 21 -4.10 3.65 12.26
C THR A 21 -2.83 4.49 12.26
N LEU A 22 -1.99 4.34 13.29
CA LEU A 22 -0.69 4.99 13.39
C LEU A 22 0.39 3.95 13.65
N TYR A 23 1.33 3.82 12.71
CA TYR A 23 2.45 2.90 12.82
C TYR A 23 3.73 3.60 13.29
N ARG A 24 4.10 4.68 12.63
CA ARG A 24 5.22 5.57 12.97
C ARG A 24 4.75 6.99 12.96
N VAL A 25 5.03 7.70 14.03
CA VAL A 25 4.59 9.08 14.22
C VAL A 25 5.81 9.95 14.50
N SER A 26 5.87 11.12 13.89
CA SER A 26 6.92 12.10 14.15
C SER A 26 6.79 12.73 15.56
N GLY A 27 7.89 13.27 16.08
CA GLY A 27 7.94 13.84 17.44
C GLY A 27 6.94 14.99 17.67
N ASN A 28 6.59 15.78 16.64
CA ASN A 28 5.60 16.86 16.68
C ASN A 28 4.52 16.64 15.61
N SER A 29 3.85 15.48 15.66
CA SER A 29 2.88 15.11 14.64
C SER A 29 1.65 16.02 14.62
N PRO A 30 1.39 16.71 13.49
CA PRO A 30 0.17 17.50 13.32
C PRO A 30 -1.09 16.64 13.26
N ILE A 31 -0.97 15.35 12.93
CA ILE A 31 -2.09 14.38 12.94
C ILE A 31 -2.49 14.07 14.39
N ILE A 32 -1.53 13.81 15.28
CA ILE A 32 -1.79 13.59 16.70
C ILE A 32 -2.52 14.81 17.32
N ALA A 33 -2.05 16.02 17.01
CA ALA A 33 -2.68 17.25 17.48
C ALA A 33 -4.12 17.37 16.97
N ALA A 34 -4.37 17.05 15.71
CA ALA A 34 -5.71 17.10 15.11
C ALA A 34 -6.66 16.04 15.70
N LEU A 35 -6.18 14.83 15.97
CA LEU A 35 -6.97 13.75 16.60
C LEU A 35 -7.32 14.11 18.06
N ALA A 36 -6.37 14.64 18.82
CA ALA A 36 -6.61 15.13 20.17
C ALA A 36 -7.67 16.24 20.19
N GLN A 37 -7.53 17.24 19.30
CA GLN A 37 -8.51 18.32 19.15
C GLN A 37 -9.90 17.79 18.77
N ALA A 38 -9.99 16.75 17.94
CA ALA A 38 -11.27 16.14 17.57
C ALA A 38 -11.97 15.54 18.81
N ALA A 39 -11.23 14.84 19.66
CA ALA A 39 -11.77 14.27 20.90
C ALA A 39 -12.21 15.37 21.89
N GLU A 40 -11.39 16.41 22.06
CA GLU A 40 -11.73 17.60 22.86
C GLU A 40 -13.00 18.32 22.35
N ASN A 41 -13.22 18.29 21.02
CA ASN A 41 -14.44 18.79 20.39
C ASN A 41 -15.65 17.83 20.50
N GLY A 42 -15.57 16.77 21.31
CA GLY A 42 -16.66 15.83 21.58
C GLY A 42 -16.88 14.76 20.52
N LYS A 43 -15.96 14.57 19.57
CA LYS A 43 -16.07 13.52 18.54
C LYS A 43 -15.58 12.17 19.09
N GLN A 44 -16.15 11.08 18.57
CA GLN A 44 -15.65 9.75 18.86
C GLN A 44 -14.33 9.51 18.07
N VAL A 45 -13.20 9.50 18.76
CA VAL A 45 -11.90 9.30 18.13
C VAL A 45 -11.31 7.96 18.59
N SER A 46 -11.09 7.05 17.63
CA SER A 46 -10.42 5.76 17.87
C SER A 46 -9.11 5.72 17.11
N VAL A 47 -8.03 5.51 17.82
CA VAL A 47 -6.69 5.51 17.21
C VAL A 47 -5.99 4.20 17.54
N LEU A 48 -5.62 3.45 16.50
CA LEU A 48 -4.73 2.31 16.68
C LEU A 48 -3.29 2.80 16.66
N VAL A 49 -2.54 2.53 17.73
CA VAL A 49 -1.12 2.84 17.86
C VAL A 49 -0.33 1.55 17.92
N GLU A 50 0.54 1.31 16.95
CA GLU A 50 1.45 0.15 16.95
C GLU A 50 2.63 0.41 17.88
N LEU A 51 2.60 -0.13 19.09
CA LEU A 51 3.65 0.08 20.09
C LEU A 51 4.99 -0.55 19.70
N LYS A 52 4.96 -1.66 18.95
CA LYS A 52 6.18 -2.39 18.53
C LYS A 52 6.70 -1.92 17.18
N ALA A 53 6.48 -0.66 16.82
CA ALA A 53 7.07 -0.05 15.63
C ALA A 53 8.57 0.11 15.85
N ARG A 54 9.37 -0.66 15.10
CA ARG A 54 10.83 -0.73 15.25
C ARG A 54 11.46 0.68 15.20
N PHE A 55 12.25 1.04 16.22
CA PHE A 55 12.91 2.32 16.45
C PHE A 55 12.00 3.49 16.88
N ASP A 56 10.69 3.27 17.08
CA ASP A 56 9.75 4.33 17.46
C ASP A 56 8.91 3.95 18.70
N GLU A 57 9.29 2.90 19.43
CA GLU A 57 8.52 2.33 20.53
C GLU A 57 8.24 3.37 21.63
N GLU A 58 9.29 4.09 22.08
CA GLU A 58 9.16 5.09 23.15
C GLU A 58 8.26 6.26 22.73
N ASN A 59 8.44 6.76 21.51
CA ASN A 59 7.62 7.83 20.98
C ASN A 59 6.14 7.42 20.89
N ASN A 60 5.87 6.22 20.41
CA ASN A 60 4.51 5.71 20.26
C ASN A 60 3.80 5.56 21.61
N ILE A 61 4.52 5.17 22.69
CA ILE A 61 3.97 5.13 24.05
C ILE A 61 3.60 6.54 24.54
N VAL A 62 4.46 7.54 24.32
CA VAL A 62 4.20 8.93 24.71
C VAL A 62 2.95 9.47 23.99
N TRP A 63 2.84 9.20 22.69
CA TRP A 63 1.69 9.64 21.89
C TRP A 63 0.39 8.93 22.25
N ALA A 64 0.45 7.63 22.54
CA ALA A 64 -0.70 6.88 23.02
C ALA A 64 -1.28 7.52 24.30
N LYS A 65 -0.42 7.79 25.30
CA LYS A 65 -0.81 8.46 26.54
C LYS A 65 -1.38 9.86 26.32
N LYS A 66 -0.82 10.62 25.37
CA LYS A 66 -1.33 11.97 25.04
C LYS A 66 -2.74 11.88 24.41
N LEU A 67 -2.96 10.93 23.53
CA LEU A 67 -4.27 10.70 22.91
C LEU A 67 -5.31 10.24 23.93
N GLU A 68 -4.96 9.31 24.82
CA GLU A 68 -5.83 8.87 25.93
C GLU A 68 -6.24 10.04 26.83
N LYS A 69 -5.27 10.89 27.20
CA LYS A 69 -5.52 12.08 28.03
C LYS A 69 -6.45 13.09 27.35
N ALA A 70 -6.43 13.17 26.03
CA ALA A 70 -7.34 14.01 25.24
C ALA A 70 -8.74 13.40 25.06
N GLY A 71 -8.97 12.17 25.53
CA GLY A 71 -10.26 11.48 25.42
C GLY A 71 -10.39 10.56 24.20
N CYS A 72 -9.29 10.29 23.48
CA CYS A 72 -9.30 9.32 22.41
C CYS A 72 -9.35 7.88 22.96
N HIS A 73 -10.09 7.00 22.27
CA HIS A 73 -10.01 5.56 22.48
C HIS A 73 -8.77 5.01 21.77
N VAL A 74 -7.74 4.64 22.52
CA VAL A 74 -6.50 4.09 21.96
C VAL A 74 -6.58 2.57 21.92
N ILE A 75 -6.31 2.00 20.74
CA ILE A 75 -6.27 0.57 20.46
C ILE A 75 -4.81 0.18 20.27
N TYR A 76 -4.36 -0.86 20.95
CA TYR A 76 -2.97 -1.34 20.90
C TYR A 76 -2.76 -2.53 19.95
N GLY A 77 -3.71 -2.77 19.05
CA GLY A 77 -3.67 -3.80 18.03
C GLY A 77 -4.02 -5.20 18.54
N LEU A 78 -3.90 -6.16 17.63
CA LEU A 78 -4.21 -7.57 17.91
C LEU A 78 -2.98 -8.30 18.47
N VAL A 79 -3.20 -9.17 19.44
CA VAL A 79 -2.12 -9.98 20.02
C VAL A 79 -1.51 -10.87 18.94
N GLY A 80 -0.18 -10.82 18.81
CA GLY A 80 0.56 -11.64 17.84
C GLY A 80 0.64 -11.08 16.42
N LEU A 81 -0.15 -10.06 16.09
CA LEU A 81 -0.11 -9.38 14.78
C LEU A 81 0.35 -7.93 14.92
N LYS A 82 1.22 -7.49 14.02
CA LYS A 82 1.56 -6.06 13.90
C LYS A 82 0.63 -5.38 12.90
N THR A 83 0.09 -4.23 13.25
CA THR A 83 -0.73 -3.44 12.34
C THR A 83 0.17 -2.52 11.51
N HIS A 84 0.21 -2.76 10.20
CA HIS A 84 1.01 -1.97 9.25
C HIS A 84 0.15 -1.28 8.18
N SER A 85 -1.15 -1.47 8.21
CA SER A 85 -2.10 -0.79 7.33
C SER A 85 -2.15 0.73 7.58
N LYS A 86 -2.44 1.50 6.52
CA LYS A 86 -2.58 2.95 6.57
C LYS A 86 -3.99 3.29 6.11
N ILE A 87 -4.85 3.51 7.10
CA ILE A 87 -6.26 3.79 6.89
C ILE A 87 -6.76 4.86 7.86
N THR A 88 -7.53 5.80 7.34
CA THR A 88 -8.28 6.79 8.12
C THR A 88 -9.74 6.73 7.69
N LEU A 89 -10.64 6.66 8.64
CA LEU A 89 -12.08 6.69 8.44
C LEU A 89 -12.67 7.91 9.17
N VAL A 90 -13.39 8.74 8.44
CA VAL A 90 -14.20 9.84 8.97
C VAL A 90 -15.66 9.52 8.73
N VAL A 91 -16.47 9.55 9.79
CA VAL A 91 -17.92 9.34 9.74
C VAL A 91 -18.61 10.68 9.92
N ARG A 92 -19.34 11.12 8.93
CA ARG A 92 -20.02 12.42 8.89
C ARG A 92 -21.52 12.27 8.72
N ARG A 93 -22.27 13.13 9.36
CA ARG A 93 -23.71 13.29 9.10
C ARG A 93 -23.89 14.20 7.91
N GLU A 94 -24.59 13.71 6.89
CA GLU A 94 -24.99 14.46 5.71
C GLU A 94 -26.52 14.65 5.72
N GLU A 95 -27.03 15.47 4.83
CA GLU A 95 -28.50 15.63 4.66
C GLU A 95 -29.18 14.31 4.29
N THR A 96 -28.47 13.44 3.54
CA THR A 96 -28.99 12.13 3.08
C THR A 96 -28.72 10.99 4.06
N GLY A 97 -28.11 11.25 5.22
CA GLY A 97 -27.75 10.23 6.22
C GLY A 97 -26.27 10.22 6.59
N ILE A 98 -25.80 9.10 7.06
CA ILE A 98 -24.39 8.94 7.46
C ILE A 98 -23.53 8.61 6.24
N ARG A 99 -22.46 9.39 6.04
CA ARG A 99 -21.46 9.15 5.01
C ARG A 99 -20.09 8.86 5.60
N ARG A 100 -19.38 7.95 4.97
CA ARG A 100 -18.04 7.54 5.37
C ARG A 100 -17.03 8.05 4.34
N TYR A 101 -16.01 8.75 4.83
CA TYR A 101 -14.89 9.22 4.02
C TYR A 101 -13.65 8.45 4.44
N VAL A 102 -13.01 7.80 3.50
CA VAL A 102 -11.88 6.90 3.75
C VAL A 102 -10.64 7.41 3.04
N HIS A 103 -9.52 7.45 3.74
CA HIS A 103 -8.20 7.59 3.16
C HIS A 103 -7.44 6.28 3.31
N LEU A 104 -6.87 5.81 2.21
CA LEU A 104 -6.04 4.61 2.14
C LEU A 104 -4.69 4.98 1.49
N ALA A 105 -3.59 4.46 2.00
CA ALA A 105 -2.26 4.82 1.51
C ALA A 105 -1.25 3.66 1.55
N THR A 106 -0.20 3.81 0.77
CA THR A 106 1.00 2.95 0.82
C THR A 106 1.95 3.39 1.93
N GLY A 107 1.98 4.68 2.24
CA GLY A 107 2.91 5.34 3.17
C GLY A 107 2.36 5.60 4.55
N ASN A 108 3.26 5.69 5.52
CA ASN A 108 2.92 5.99 6.92
C ASN A 108 2.39 7.41 7.09
N TYR A 109 1.54 7.62 8.09
CA TYR A 109 1.11 8.94 8.54
C TYR A 109 2.22 9.64 9.36
N ASN A 110 3.32 9.92 8.69
CA ASN A 110 4.50 10.54 9.28
C ASN A 110 5.01 11.66 8.36
N ASP A 111 4.88 12.89 8.81
CA ASP A 111 5.19 14.10 8.05
C ASP A 111 6.70 14.26 7.75
N SER A 112 7.57 13.67 8.55
CA SER A 112 9.02 13.68 8.32
C SER A 112 9.40 12.72 7.18
N THR A 113 8.90 11.48 7.21
CA THR A 113 9.20 10.49 6.15
C THR A 113 8.46 10.80 4.85
N ALA A 114 7.30 11.45 4.90
CA ALA A 114 6.54 11.85 3.73
C ALA A 114 7.27 12.85 2.80
N LYS A 115 8.32 13.51 3.30
CA LYS A 115 9.17 14.41 2.50
C LYS A 115 10.26 13.68 1.72
N LEU A 116 10.56 12.44 2.12
CA LEU A 116 11.68 11.65 1.61
C LEU A 116 11.24 10.41 0.84
N TYR A 117 10.00 9.98 1.02
CA TYR A 117 9.45 8.74 0.45
C TYR A 117 8.48 9.06 -0.68
N THR A 118 8.55 8.27 -1.74
CA THR A 118 7.51 8.26 -2.75
C THR A 118 6.38 7.35 -2.28
N ASP A 119 5.21 7.90 -2.04
CA ASP A 119 4.04 7.15 -1.62
C ASP A 119 2.79 7.63 -2.36
N CYS A 120 1.81 6.76 -2.46
CA CYS A 120 0.52 7.03 -3.07
C CYS A 120 -0.60 6.83 -2.06
N GLY A 121 -1.69 7.58 -2.21
CA GLY A 121 -2.90 7.42 -1.40
C GLY A 121 -4.12 7.92 -2.14
N ILE A 122 -5.28 7.39 -1.75
CA ILE A 122 -6.57 7.81 -2.29
C ILE A 122 -7.51 8.27 -1.18
N PHE A 123 -8.39 9.19 -1.54
CA PHE A 123 -9.57 9.53 -0.76
C PHE A 123 -10.80 8.98 -1.51
N THR A 124 -11.71 8.35 -0.79
CA THR A 124 -12.95 7.84 -1.36
C THR A 124 -14.10 8.00 -0.38
N CYS A 125 -15.31 8.15 -0.91
CA CYS A 125 -16.55 8.07 -0.15
C CYS A 125 -17.48 6.99 -0.72
N ASP A 126 -16.95 6.05 -1.51
CA ASP A 126 -17.69 4.87 -1.94
C ASP A 126 -18.09 4.05 -0.71
N GLU A 127 -19.38 3.71 -0.62
CA GLU A 127 -19.96 3.06 0.55
C GLU A 127 -19.30 1.72 0.85
N ARG A 128 -18.93 0.96 -0.17
CA ARG A 128 -18.27 -0.35 -0.05
C ARG A 128 -16.90 -0.25 0.63
N PHE A 129 -16.13 0.81 0.32
CA PHE A 129 -14.88 1.13 1.04
C PHE A 129 -15.15 1.59 2.47
N GLY A 130 -16.22 2.34 2.69
CA GLY A 130 -16.64 2.81 4.00
C GLY A 130 -17.05 1.67 4.94
N GLU A 131 -17.79 0.69 4.42
CA GLU A 131 -18.18 -0.53 5.14
C GLU A 131 -16.95 -1.36 5.50
N ASP A 132 -16.08 -1.61 4.54
CA ASP A 132 -14.85 -2.35 4.75
C ASP A 132 -13.93 -1.64 5.77
N ALA A 133 -13.79 -0.31 5.68
CA ALA A 133 -13.04 0.47 6.65
C ALA A 133 -13.61 0.33 8.08
N THR A 134 -14.94 0.34 8.20
CA THR A 134 -15.61 0.09 9.48
C THR A 134 -15.29 -1.31 10.00
N ALA A 135 -15.37 -2.31 9.13
CA ALA A 135 -15.06 -3.71 9.48
C ALA A 135 -13.58 -3.89 9.90
N VAL A 136 -12.63 -3.19 9.23
CA VAL A 136 -11.22 -3.18 9.62
C VAL A 136 -11.06 -2.67 11.06
N PHE A 137 -11.64 -1.53 11.40
CA PHE A 137 -11.52 -0.99 12.76
C PHE A 137 -12.22 -1.85 13.80
N ASN A 138 -13.34 -2.48 13.48
CA ASN A 138 -14.00 -3.43 14.37
C ASN A 138 -13.13 -4.68 14.60
N MET A 139 -12.50 -5.20 13.56
CA MET A 139 -11.53 -6.30 13.67
C MET A 139 -10.34 -5.91 14.55
N LEU A 140 -9.74 -4.74 14.29
CA LEU A 140 -8.57 -4.25 15.05
C LEU A 140 -8.89 -4.00 16.53
N SER A 141 -10.14 -3.69 16.86
CA SER A 141 -10.62 -3.52 18.23
C SER A 141 -11.03 -4.83 18.90
N GLY A 142 -10.95 -5.97 18.19
CA GLY A 142 -11.34 -7.27 18.71
C GLY A 142 -12.84 -7.53 18.81
N TYR A 143 -13.67 -6.68 18.18
CA TYR A 143 -15.13 -6.81 18.24
C TYR A 143 -15.69 -7.85 17.27
N SER A 144 -15.01 -8.09 16.13
CA SER A 144 -15.51 -8.99 15.11
C SER A 144 -14.39 -9.53 14.20
N GLU A 145 -14.66 -10.70 13.62
CA GLU A 145 -13.86 -11.27 12.53
C GLU A 145 -14.69 -11.20 11.24
N PRO A 146 -14.34 -10.31 10.29
CA PRO A 146 -15.05 -10.22 9.01
C PRO A 146 -14.97 -11.53 8.24
N LYS A 147 -16.09 -11.95 7.64
CA LYS A 147 -16.15 -13.15 6.80
C LYS A 147 -15.84 -12.88 5.34
N SER A 148 -15.99 -11.65 4.90
CA SER A 148 -15.76 -11.20 3.53
C SER A 148 -15.46 -9.71 3.51
N TRP A 149 -14.95 -9.24 2.39
CA TRP A 149 -14.65 -7.84 2.10
C TRP A 149 -15.30 -7.44 0.77
N ASN A 150 -15.78 -6.21 0.67
CA ASN A 150 -16.34 -5.67 -0.57
C ASN A 150 -15.25 -5.28 -1.57
N LYS A 151 -14.22 -4.56 -1.09
CA LYS A 151 -13.15 -3.97 -1.89
C LYS A 151 -11.76 -4.24 -1.34
N LEU A 152 -11.61 -4.20 -0.03
CA LEU A 152 -10.29 -4.35 0.59
C LEU A 152 -9.81 -5.79 0.54
N ILE A 153 -8.51 -5.94 0.34
CA ILE A 153 -7.80 -7.22 0.43
C ILE A 153 -6.92 -7.14 1.69
N VAL A 154 -7.30 -7.90 2.71
CA VAL A 154 -6.72 -7.77 4.05
C VAL A 154 -5.86 -8.99 4.40
N ALA A 155 -4.65 -8.74 4.90
CA ALA A 155 -3.79 -9.78 5.49
C ALA A 155 -4.08 -9.88 7.01
N PRO A 156 -3.81 -11.06 7.61
CA PRO A 156 -3.07 -12.20 7.06
C PRO A 156 -3.92 -13.25 6.31
N ILE A 157 -5.25 -13.19 6.35
CA ILE A 157 -6.08 -14.33 5.94
C ILE A 157 -6.29 -14.40 4.42
N TRP A 158 -6.63 -13.28 3.78
CA TRP A 158 -7.10 -13.28 2.38
C TRP A 158 -6.07 -12.81 1.35
N MET A 159 -5.10 -12.00 1.76
CA MET A 159 -4.26 -11.26 0.82
C MET A 159 -3.38 -12.16 -0.04
N LYS A 160 -2.73 -13.15 0.55
CA LYS A 160 -1.85 -14.07 -0.19
C LYS A 160 -2.61 -14.84 -1.26
N ASP A 161 -3.74 -15.44 -0.88
CA ASP A 161 -4.57 -16.24 -1.80
C ASP A 161 -5.13 -15.37 -2.92
N ARG A 162 -5.50 -14.13 -2.61
CA ARG A 162 -5.96 -13.19 -3.64
C ARG A 162 -4.86 -12.87 -4.65
N PHE A 163 -3.64 -12.57 -4.21
CA PHE A 163 -2.51 -12.35 -5.12
C PHE A 163 -2.19 -13.58 -5.96
N LEU A 164 -2.19 -14.77 -5.37
CA LEU A 164 -1.97 -16.01 -6.11
C LEU A 164 -3.06 -16.22 -7.17
N SER A 165 -4.32 -15.98 -6.84
CA SER A 165 -5.43 -16.05 -7.81
C SER A 165 -5.29 -15.05 -8.95
N LEU A 166 -4.85 -13.81 -8.68
CA LEU A 166 -4.60 -12.81 -9.72
C LEU A 166 -3.44 -13.22 -10.65
N ILE A 167 -2.36 -13.75 -10.10
CA ILE A 167 -1.21 -14.25 -10.86
C ILE A 167 -1.61 -15.47 -11.73
N GLU A 168 -2.37 -16.41 -11.16
CA GLU A 168 -2.87 -17.58 -11.87
C GLU A 168 -3.80 -17.18 -13.02
N ARG A 169 -4.68 -16.18 -12.81
CA ARG A 169 -5.53 -15.63 -13.86
C ARG A 169 -4.73 -15.11 -15.06
N GLU A 170 -3.62 -14.40 -14.82
CA GLU A 170 -2.76 -13.94 -15.91
C GLU A 170 -2.13 -15.14 -16.67
N ALA A 171 -1.69 -16.19 -15.95
CA ALA A 171 -1.18 -17.40 -16.57
C ALA A 171 -2.24 -18.08 -17.47
N GLU A 172 -3.48 -18.18 -17.00
CA GLU A 172 -4.59 -18.75 -17.79
C GLU A 172 -4.95 -17.87 -19.01
N ASN A 173 -4.88 -16.53 -18.87
CA ASN A 173 -5.07 -15.61 -19.99
C ASN A 173 -3.99 -15.83 -21.05
N ALA A 174 -2.71 -15.92 -20.67
CA ALA A 174 -1.61 -16.17 -21.58
C ALA A 174 -1.78 -17.50 -22.34
N LYS A 175 -2.15 -18.59 -21.66
CA LYS A 175 -2.43 -19.87 -22.29
C LYS A 175 -3.56 -19.82 -23.33
N LYS A 176 -4.52 -18.92 -23.16
CA LYS A 176 -5.63 -18.68 -24.09
C LYS A 176 -5.28 -17.70 -25.21
N GLY A 177 -4.03 -17.20 -25.25
CA GLY A 177 -3.60 -16.18 -26.22
C GLY A 177 -4.20 -14.79 -25.96
N LEU A 178 -4.74 -14.53 -24.78
CA LEU A 178 -5.26 -13.24 -24.37
C LEU A 178 -4.10 -12.35 -23.83
N PRO A 179 -4.26 -11.03 -23.84
CA PRO A 179 -3.31 -10.12 -23.22
C PRO A 179 -3.07 -10.50 -21.73
N ALA A 180 -1.79 -10.63 -21.36
CA ALA A 180 -1.38 -11.02 -20.02
C ALA A 180 -0.08 -10.33 -19.63
N LEU A 181 -0.11 -9.55 -18.56
CA LEU A 181 1.03 -8.79 -18.07
C LEU A 181 0.87 -8.60 -16.55
N ILE A 182 1.95 -8.80 -15.82
CA ILE A 182 2.04 -8.46 -14.40
C ILE A 182 3.10 -7.38 -14.23
N ARG A 183 2.72 -6.26 -13.62
CA ARG A 183 3.65 -5.24 -13.15
C ARG A 183 3.49 -5.07 -11.65
N ALA A 184 4.57 -5.11 -10.92
CA ALA A 184 4.49 -4.92 -9.48
C ALA A 184 5.66 -4.10 -8.94
N LYS A 185 5.33 -3.07 -8.18
CA LYS A 185 6.26 -2.26 -7.43
C LYS A 185 6.11 -2.53 -5.95
N MET A 186 7.23 -2.79 -5.27
CA MET A 186 7.25 -3.10 -3.83
C MET A 186 8.63 -2.88 -3.23
N ASN A 187 8.72 -2.92 -1.90
CA ASN A 187 10.04 -2.81 -1.26
C ASN A 187 10.80 -4.12 -1.26
N SER A 188 10.14 -5.26 -1.08
CA SER A 188 10.79 -6.57 -1.01
C SER A 188 9.91 -7.70 -1.53
N LEU A 189 10.54 -8.69 -2.16
CA LEU A 189 9.93 -9.89 -2.71
C LEU A 189 10.65 -11.14 -2.18
N CYS A 190 10.03 -11.84 -1.21
CA CYS A 190 10.64 -13.01 -0.56
C CYS A 190 9.63 -14.14 -0.31
N ASP A 191 8.32 -13.95 -0.57
CA ASP A 191 7.34 -15.00 -0.32
C ASP A 191 7.51 -16.15 -1.34
N PRO A 192 7.80 -17.39 -0.87
CA PRO A 192 8.10 -18.49 -1.77
C PRO A 192 6.92 -18.92 -2.63
N LYS A 193 5.66 -18.78 -2.12
CA LYS A 193 4.47 -19.14 -2.90
C LYS A 193 4.21 -18.12 -4.01
N ILE A 194 4.36 -16.83 -3.70
CA ILE A 194 4.24 -15.77 -4.72
C ILE A 194 5.33 -15.94 -5.79
N ILE A 195 6.59 -16.17 -5.39
CA ILE A 195 7.69 -16.39 -6.34
C ILE A 195 7.40 -17.60 -7.23
N ALA A 196 6.94 -18.72 -6.69
CA ALA A 196 6.55 -19.88 -7.46
C ALA A 196 5.40 -19.58 -8.44
N GLY A 197 4.40 -18.81 -8.02
CA GLY A 197 3.32 -18.34 -8.88
C GLY A 197 3.83 -17.47 -10.05
N LEU A 198 4.77 -16.55 -9.79
CA LEU A 198 5.39 -15.72 -10.82
C LEU A 198 6.21 -16.56 -11.82
N TYR A 199 6.95 -17.58 -11.36
CA TYR A 199 7.65 -18.53 -12.23
C TYR A 199 6.67 -19.29 -13.12
N TYR A 200 5.58 -19.78 -12.53
CA TYR A 200 4.54 -20.44 -13.31
C TYR A 200 3.91 -19.51 -14.36
N ALA A 201 3.55 -18.29 -13.99
CA ALA A 201 3.03 -17.31 -14.94
C ALA A 201 4.01 -17.03 -16.08
N SER A 202 5.29 -16.83 -15.78
CA SER A 202 6.35 -16.65 -16.78
C SER A 202 6.48 -17.85 -17.71
N SER A 203 6.44 -19.08 -17.17
CA SER A 203 6.50 -20.31 -17.99
C SER A 203 5.28 -20.46 -18.91
N CYS A 204 4.16 -19.83 -18.59
CA CYS A 204 2.95 -19.75 -19.43
C CYS A 204 2.99 -18.61 -20.47
N GLY A 205 4.08 -17.80 -20.50
CA GLY A 205 4.27 -16.71 -21.45
C GLY A 205 3.88 -15.33 -20.93
N VAL A 206 3.47 -15.19 -19.67
CA VAL A 206 3.17 -13.89 -19.06
C VAL A 206 4.45 -13.05 -18.94
N GLN A 207 4.40 -11.81 -19.42
CA GLN A 207 5.45 -10.84 -19.14
C GLN A 207 5.32 -10.35 -17.70
N VAL A 208 6.41 -10.38 -16.95
CA VAL A 208 6.43 -9.97 -15.53
C VAL A 208 7.49 -8.90 -15.34
N GLU A 209 7.06 -7.70 -15.05
CA GLU A 209 7.92 -6.54 -14.80
C GLU A 209 7.86 -6.16 -13.31
N LEU A 210 8.97 -6.24 -12.60
CA LEU A 210 9.03 -6.00 -11.16
C LEU A 210 9.99 -4.86 -10.84
N LEU A 211 9.52 -3.95 -10.00
CA LEU A 211 10.32 -2.92 -9.37
C LEU A 211 10.45 -3.23 -7.89
N VAL A 212 11.61 -3.78 -7.49
CA VAL A 212 11.88 -4.21 -6.12
C VAL A 212 13.07 -3.43 -5.57
N ARG A 213 12.81 -2.55 -4.62
CA ARG A 213 13.82 -1.64 -4.07
C ARG A 213 14.82 -2.34 -3.15
N GLY A 214 14.38 -3.31 -2.39
CA GLY A 214 15.17 -4.00 -1.36
C GLY A 214 15.42 -5.46 -1.72
N ILE A 215 15.16 -6.35 -0.77
CA ILE A 215 15.45 -7.78 -0.91
C ILE A 215 14.57 -8.39 -2.02
N CYS A 216 15.22 -9.08 -2.96
CA CYS A 216 14.57 -9.86 -4.00
C CYS A 216 15.14 -11.29 -3.99
N CYS A 217 14.31 -12.27 -3.62
CA CYS A 217 14.68 -13.67 -3.59
C CYS A 217 14.33 -14.41 -4.89
N LEU A 218 13.79 -13.71 -5.89
CA LEU A 218 13.45 -14.24 -7.19
C LEU A 218 14.70 -14.24 -8.09
N LYS A 219 14.92 -15.33 -8.83
CA LYS A 219 15.98 -15.45 -9.83
C LYS A 219 15.40 -15.23 -11.23
N VAL A 220 16.00 -14.33 -12.00
CA VAL A 220 15.61 -14.01 -13.37
C VAL A 220 16.40 -14.81 -14.41
N GLY A 221 15.90 -14.87 -15.64
CA GLY A 221 16.63 -15.39 -16.80
C GLY A 221 16.89 -16.88 -16.78
N VAL A 222 16.15 -17.67 -16.01
CA VAL A 222 16.22 -19.14 -16.06
C VAL A 222 15.37 -19.65 -17.21
N PRO A 223 15.95 -20.32 -18.22
CA PRO A 223 15.24 -20.81 -19.40
C PRO A 223 14.01 -21.68 -19.02
N GLY A 224 12.87 -21.40 -19.63
CA GLY A 224 11.60 -22.10 -19.38
C GLY A 224 10.93 -21.80 -18.06
N ILE A 225 11.54 -20.97 -17.20
CA ILE A 225 11.02 -20.65 -15.85
C ILE A 225 10.83 -19.15 -15.65
N SER A 226 11.90 -18.37 -15.77
CA SER A 226 11.88 -16.93 -15.46
C SER A 226 12.47 -16.05 -16.57
N GLU A 227 12.49 -16.53 -17.80
CA GLU A 227 12.98 -15.77 -18.96
C GLU A 227 12.12 -14.55 -19.29
N ASN A 228 10.84 -14.58 -18.93
CA ASN A 228 9.88 -13.47 -19.11
C ASN A 228 9.78 -12.56 -17.87
N ILE A 229 10.64 -12.76 -16.86
CA ILE A 229 10.64 -11.93 -15.66
C ILE A 229 11.80 -10.95 -15.70
N HIS A 230 11.47 -9.66 -15.58
CA HIS A 230 12.45 -8.59 -15.53
C HIS A 230 12.31 -7.84 -14.19
N VAL A 231 13.42 -7.71 -13.47
CA VAL A 231 13.47 -7.03 -12.18
C VAL A 231 14.39 -5.84 -12.24
N ARG A 232 13.94 -4.71 -11.74
CA ARG A 232 14.75 -3.51 -11.54
C ARG A 232 14.63 -2.95 -10.15
N SER A 233 15.60 -2.15 -9.75
CA SER A 233 15.62 -1.37 -8.53
C SER A 233 15.97 0.07 -8.88
N ILE A 234 15.27 1.05 -8.30
CA ILE A 234 15.59 2.47 -8.45
C ILE A 234 16.17 2.97 -7.13
N VAL A 235 17.37 3.56 -7.20
CA VAL A 235 18.04 4.22 -6.08
C VAL A 235 18.27 5.67 -6.50
N GLY A 236 17.38 6.55 -6.08
CA GLY A 236 17.34 7.97 -6.45
C GLY A 236 17.44 8.91 -5.26
N GLU A 237 16.93 10.12 -5.45
CA GLU A 237 16.88 11.18 -4.45
C GLU A 237 15.86 10.86 -3.34
N PHE A 238 14.74 10.22 -3.73
CA PHE A 238 13.68 9.79 -2.84
C PHE A 238 13.68 8.27 -2.66
N LEU A 239 13.18 7.81 -1.52
CA LEU A 239 13.00 6.39 -1.27
C LEU A 239 11.74 5.88 -1.98
N GLU A 240 11.91 4.96 -2.93
CA GLU A 240 10.80 4.28 -3.58
C GLU A 240 10.07 3.39 -2.57
N HIS A 241 8.91 3.85 -2.09
CA HIS A 241 8.22 3.20 -0.97
C HIS A 241 6.80 2.76 -1.29
N SER A 242 6.18 3.30 -2.33
CA SER A 242 4.84 2.89 -2.76
C SER A 242 4.79 1.41 -3.19
N ARG A 243 3.62 0.80 -3.04
CA ARG A 243 3.32 -0.53 -3.57
C ARG A 243 2.16 -0.39 -4.52
N ILE A 244 2.41 -0.79 -5.78
CA ILE A 244 1.46 -0.73 -6.88
C ILE A 244 1.52 -2.07 -7.60
N PHE A 245 0.37 -2.66 -7.85
CA PHE A 245 0.23 -3.96 -8.50
C PHE A 245 -0.72 -3.82 -9.68
N TYR A 246 -0.26 -4.17 -10.87
CA TYR A 246 -0.99 -4.12 -12.12
C TYR A 246 -1.13 -5.52 -12.71
N PHE A 247 -2.33 -5.86 -13.13
CA PHE A 247 -2.67 -7.10 -13.82
C PHE A 247 -3.46 -6.78 -15.07
N GLU A 248 -3.03 -7.27 -16.24
CA GLU A 248 -3.63 -6.98 -17.55
C GLU A 248 -5.04 -7.52 -17.72
N ASN A 249 -5.33 -8.65 -17.08
CA ASN A 249 -6.67 -9.22 -17.03
C ASN A 249 -7.35 -9.36 -18.40
N GLY A 250 -6.61 -9.86 -19.41
CA GLY A 250 -7.18 -10.11 -20.74
C GLY A 250 -7.59 -8.86 -21.51
N GLY A 251 -6.98 -7.70 -21.21
CA GLY A 251 -7.28 -6.41 -21.84
C GLY A 251 -8.22 -5.51 -21.03
N ASN A 252 -8.55 -5.91 -19.79
CA ASN A 252 -9.31 -5.08 -18.85
C ASN A 252 -8.50 -4.87 -17.55
N PRO A 253 -7.50 -4.01 -17.57
CA PRO A 253 -6.48 -3.92 -16.51
C PRO A 253 -7.06 -3.56 -15.15
N GLU A 254 -6.52 -4.21 -14.14
CA GLU A 254 -6.78 -3.94 -12.73
C GLU A 254 -5.54 -3.41 -12.05
N ILE A 255 -5.67 -2.34 -11.26
CA ILE A 255 -4.58 -1.75 -10.49
C ILE A 255 -4.95 -1.76 -9.01
N TYR A 256 -3.99 -2.16 -8.20
CA TYR A 256 -4.11 -2.18 -6.75
C TYR A 256 -2.97 -1.39 -6.12
N MET A 257 -3.25 -0.77 -4.99
CA MET A 257 -2.24 -0.14 -4.13
C MET A 257 -2.37 -0.67 -2.71
N GLY A 258 -1.32 -0.52 -1.90
CA GLY A 258 -1.44 -0.90 -0.50
C GLY A 258 -0.17 -0.83 0.32
N SER A 259 -0.26 -1.39 1.51
CA SER A 259 0.82 -1.34 2.50
C SER A 259 1.73 -2.57 2.48
N ALA A 260 1.36 -3.64 1.78
CA ALA A 260 2.04 -4.92 1.82
C ALA A 260 3.13 -5.07 0.76
N ASP A 261 4.26 -5.63 1.18
CA ASP A 261 5.23 -6.25 0.28
C ASP A 261 4.90 -7.73 0.11
N TRP A 262 5.40 -8.37 -0.94
CA TRP A 262 5.29 -9.82 -1.11
C TRP A 262 6.33 -10.57 -0.26
N MET A 263 6.16 -10.46 1.05
CA MET A 263 6.98 -11.09 2.07
C MET A 263 6.13 -11.90 3.04
N PRO A 264 6.59 -13.04 3.56
CA PRO A 264 5.84 -13.84 4.53
C PRO A 264 5.37 -13.03 5.74
N ARG A 265 6.23 -12.13 6.26
CA ARG A 265 5.85 -11.28 7.41
C ARG A 265 4.68 -10.33 7.11
N ASN A 266 4.58 -9.80 5.88
CA ASN A 266 3.48 -8.92 5.48
C ASN A 266 2.21 -9.72 5.21
N LEU A 267 2.33 -10.86 4.52
CA LEU A 267 1.20 -11.64 4.08
C LEU A 267 0.62 -12.55 5.17
N ASP A 268 1.43 -12.97 6.17
CA ASP A 268 1.03 -13.97 7.17
C ASP A 268 1.06 -13.48 8.62
N ARG A 269 1.74 -12.36 8.93
CA ARG A 269 2.03 -11.95 10.32
C ARG A 269 1.75 -10.47 10.62
N ARG A 270 1.11 -9.77 9.68
CA ARG A 270 0.74 -8.36 9.83
C ARG A 270 -0.69 -8.13 9.37
N VAL A 271 -1.30 -7.11 9.94
CA VAL A 271 -2.50 -6.53 9.34
C VAL A 271 -2.04 -5.53 8.28
N GLU A 272 -2.27 -5.89 7.03
CA GLU A 272 -1.97 -5.08 5.84
C GLU A 272 -3.26 -4.89 5.05
N ILE A 273 -3.32 -3.82 4.27
CA ILE A 273 -4.43 -3.55 3.38
C ILE A 273 -3.89 -3.27 1.98
N VAL A 274 -4.51 -3.94 1.00
CA VAL A 274 -4.39 -3.66 -0.42
C VAL A 274 -5.79 -3.35 -0.93
N PHE A 275 -5.91 -2.42 -1.84
CA PHE A 275 -7.20 -1.93 -2.34
C PHE A 275 -7.15 -1.67 -3.85
N PRO A 276 -8.26 -1.92 -4.58
CA PRO A 276 -8.35 -1.61 -6.00
C PRO A 276 -8.46 -0.11 -6.24
N VAL A 277 -7.94 0.34 -7.36
CA VAL A 277 -8.17 1.67 -7.90
C VAL A 277 -9.13 1.53 -9.07
N GLU A 278 -10.35 2.03 -8.91
CA GLU A 278 -11.43 1.81 -9.88
C GLU A 278 -11.69 3.03 -10.78
N ASP A 279 -11.29 4.22 -10.36
CA ASP A 279 -11.42 5.43 -11.18
C ASP A 279 -10.44 5.38 -12.37
N GLU A 280 -10.98 5.47 -13.59
CA GLU A 280 -10.20 5.32 -14.81
C GLU A 280 -9.14 6.42 -15.01
N LYS A 281 -9.38 7.62 -14.46
CA LYS A 281 -8.40 8.70 -14.53
C LYS A 281 -7.22 8.41 -13.60
N ILE A 282 -7.51 7.97 -12.38
CA ILE A 282 -6.47 7.61 -11.41
C ILE A 282 -5.71 6.36 -11.86
N LYS A 283 -6.37 5.37 -12.48
CA LYS A 283 -5.69 4.22 -13.10
C LYS A 283 -4.64 4.68 -14.10
N LYS A 284 -5.01 5.57 -15.04
CA LYS A 284 -4.09 6.10 -16.06
C LYS A 284 -2.91 6.87 -15.44
N GLU A 285 -3.14 7.61 -14.36
CA GLU A 285 -2.06 8.28 -13.62
C GLU A 285 -1.09 7.25 -13.02
N LEU A 286 -1.59 6.16 -12.44
CA LEU A 286 -0.75 5.09 -11.88
C LEU A 286 -0.03 4.28 -12.96
N GLU A 287 -0.67 4.02 -14.10
CA GLU A 287 -0.02 3.41 -15.26
C GLU A 287 1.14 4.29 -15.74
N HIS A 288 0.93 5.60 -15.83
CA HIS A 288 1.97 6.56 -16.19
C HIS A 288 3.14 6.54 -15.19
N VAL A 289 2.84 6.44 -13.88
CA VAL A 289 3.88 6.29 -12.85
C VAL A 289 4.71 5.03 -13.10
N LEU A 290 4.06 3.88 -13.28
CA LEU A 290 4.74 2.62 -13.55
C LEU A 290 5.55 2.70 -14.86
N ASP A 291 4.98 3.27 -15.91
CA ASP A 291 5.64 3.42 -17.21
C ASP A 291 6.93 4.22 -17.12
N LEU A 292 6.93 5.35 -16.40
CA LEU A 292 8.12 6.17 -16.20
C LEU A 292 9.17 5.43 -15.37
N GLU A 293 8.76 4.78 -14.29
CA GLU A 293 9.67 4.01 -13.45
C GLU A 293 10.27 2.81 -14.18
N PHE A 294 9.49 2.12 -15.01
CA PHE A 294 10.01 1.04 -15.85
C PHE A 294 10.86 1.51 -17.04
N LYS A 295 10.76 2.77 -17.43
CA LYS A 295 11.62 3.41 -18.44
C LYS A 295 12.87 4.08 -17.85
N ASP A 296 12.95 4.25 -16.52
CA ASP A 296 14.10 4.87 -15.86
C ASP A 296 15.40 4.17 -16.28
N ASN A 297 16.33 4.94 -16.82
CA ASN A 297 17.65 4.48 -17.22
C ASN A 297 18.81 5.28 -16.59
N VAL A 298 18.46 6.20 -15.69
CA VAL A 298 19.43 7.04 -14.97
C VAL A 298 19.71 6.49 -13.58
N LYS A 299 18.67 6.15 -12.83
CA LYS A 299 18.76 5.66 -11.44
C LYS A 299 18.45 4.17 -11.30
N ALA A 300 17.89 3.53 -12.32
CA ALA A 300 17.57 2.12 -12.31
C ALA A 300 18.81 1.23 -12.35
N HIS A 301 18.68 0.05 -11.74
CA HIS A 301 19.60 -1.07 -11.79
C HIS A 301 18.81 -2.32 -12.16
N ILE A 302 19.30 -3.10 -13.10
CA ILE A 302 18.64 -4.29 -13.66
C ILE A 302 19.26 -5.54 -13.06
N LEU A 303 18.44 -6.39 -12.46
CA LEU A 303 18.85 -7.69 -11.94
C LEU A 303 19.27 -8.62 -13.08
N GLN A 304 20.42 -9.27 -12.93
CA GLN A 304 20.98 -10.22 -13.87
C GLN A 304 20.77 -11.67 -13.40
N PRO A 305 20.87 -12.68 -14.32
CA PRO A 305 20.71 -14.10 -13.95
C PRO A 305 21.72 -14.61 -12.90
N ASP A 306 22.89 -13.98 -12.80
CA ASP A 306 23.92 -14.28 -11.80
C ASP A 306 23.65 -13.63 -10.43
N GLY A 307 22.58 -12.83 -10.31
CA GLY A 307 22.20 -12.12 -9.08
C GLY A 307 22.83 -10.74 -8.94
N THR A 308 23.66 -10.29 -9.88
CA THR A 308 24.21 -8.94 -9.89
C THR A 308 23.21 -7.91 -10.41
N TYR A 309 23.44 -6.64 -10.08
CA TYR A 309 22.67 -5.52 -10.60
C TYR A 309 23.55 -4.64 -11.48
N VAL A 310 23.11 -4.38 -12.71
CA VAL A 310 23.81 -3.53 -13.66
C VAL A 310 22.99 -2.31 -14.04
N LYS A 311 23.66 -1.20 -14.36
CA LYS A 311 22.99 -0.01 -14.89
C LYS A 311 22.51 -0.26 -16.33
N PRO A 312 21.31 0.25 -16.72
CA PRO A 312 20.86 0.17 -18.11
C PRO A 312 21.85 0.83 -19.08
N ASP A 313 21.95 0.29 -20.28
CA ASP A 313 22.71 0.94 -21.36
C ASP A 313 21.94 2.18 -21.87
N LYS A 314 22.59 3.34 -21.78
CA LYS A 314 22.02 4.63 -22.15
C LYS A 314 22.42 5.11 -23.55
N ARG A 315 23.33 4.42 -24.21
CA ARG A 315 23.86 4.87 -25.51
C ARG A 315 22.74 4.97 -26.54
N GLY A 316 22.61 6.14 -27.15
CA GLY A 316 21.59 6.42 -28.17
C GLY A 316 20.14 6.51 -27.63
N LYS A 317 19.94 6.55 -26.31
CA LYS A 317 18.62 6.66 -25.67
C LYS A 317 18.46 7.98 -24.95
N ALA A 318 17.24 8.51 -24.93
CA ALA A 318 16.88 9.61 -24.05
C ALA A 318 17.10 9.21 -22.58
N GLN A 319 17.63 10.12 -21.78
CA GLN A 319 17.83 9.89 -20.36
C GLN A 319 16.52 10.15 -19.64
N ILE A 320 16.02 9.16 -18.91
CA ILE A 320 14.81 9.23 -18.11
C ILE A 320 15.20 8.99 -16.66
N ASN A 321 15.02 10.01 -15.82
CA ASN A 321 15.08 9.94 -14.38
C ASN A 321 13.65 10.09 -13.85
N SER A 322 13.00 8.97 -13.56
CA SER A 322 11.59 8.94 -13.20
C SER A 322 11.21 9.87 -12.05
N GLN A 323 12.06 9.96 -11.02
CA GLN A 323 11.81 10.85 -9.88
C GLN A 323 11.85 12.32 -10.26
N MET A 324 12.72 12.71 -11.19
CA MET A 324 12.80 14.11 -11.64
C MET A 324 11.64 14.48 -12.58
N GLU A 325 11.19 13.53 -13.42
CA GLU A 325 10.01 13.74 -14.28
C GLU A 325 8.73 14.05 -13.46
N PHE A 326 8.62 13.50 -12.25
CA PHE A 326 7.51 13.81 -11.33
C PHE A 326 7.67 15.14 -10.56
N CYS A 327 8.82 15.77 -10.60
CA CYS A 327 9.09 17.04 -9.92
C CYS A 327 8.84 18.27 -10.82
N ILE A 328 8.61 18.05 -12.11
CA ILE A 328 8.34 19.09 -13.12
C ILE A 328 6.82 19.22 -13.31
#